data_8a9051b55f31922b9006d11fb57825a7
#
_entry.id   8a9051b55f31922b9006d11fb57825a7
#
_cell.length_a   1.000
_cell.length_b   1.000
_cell.length_c   1.000
_cell.angle_alpha   90.00
_cell.angle_beta   90.00
_cell.angle_gamma   90.00
#
_symmetry.space_group_name_H-M   'P 1'
#
loop_
_entity.id
_entity.type
_entity.pdbx_description
1 polymer ?
#
loop_
_entity_poly.entity_id
_entity_poly.type
_entity_poly.pdbx_seq_one_letter_code
_entity_poly.pdbx_strand_id
1 'polypeptide(L)'
;MTQYDLILAGAGHAHLGVLRRWALVERPPGRIGLLSPGPEAWYAGMLPGLISGRFSPADCRVELQPLCRAAKVELIEGEIAALDADTRILQLADGRQLQGEWLSLNVGAGMAIPPQQGDAMQVLAARPIERLLEGWQQWQSEPRRMAILGGGAGGVELALALADQVPALALFCGGSLLDGLAPGLRLRALGHLRQRGVQVREHCPIGRIEDDWLLSGDEPVWRGRRLLLASGARPWPWLAASQLSSDAAGFIAIRPTLQCESHAQIFAVGDSASLDGMRRSGRFAVRQAPVLSANLQAALQGRPLRAYRAQWQSLALLATGDGGALLGWHNWSAGGQLYGHYKDWLDRRFVKRHRMVG
;
A
#
# COMPACT_ATOMS: atom_id res chain seq x y z
N MET A 1 -20.78 4.13 22.24
CA MET A 1 -19.39 4.60 21.93
C MET A 1 -18.41 3.84 22.80
N THR A 2 -17.39 3.20 22.18
CA THR A 2 -16.38 2.43 22.93
C THR A 2 -15.10 3.27 23.07
N GLN A 3 -14.53 3.33 24.29
CA GLN A 3 -13.36 4.16 24.60
C GLN A 3 -12.08 3.31 24.72
N TYR A 4 -10.97 3.87 24.21
CA TYR A 4 -9.62 3.30 24.24
C TYR A 4 -8.61 4.38 24.64
N ASP A 5 -7.53 3.98 25.30
CA ASP A 5 -6.38 4.87 25.51
C ASP A 5 -5.62 5.09 24.20
N LEU A 6 -5.59 4.07 23.32
CA LEU A 6 -4.98 4.16 21.99
C LEU A 6 -5.72 3.28 20.98
N ILE A 7 -6.01 3.82 19.80
CA ILE A 7 -6.47 3.05 18.65
C ILE A 7 -5.42 3.09 17.54
N LEU A 8 -4.97 1.91 17.13
CA LEU A 8 -4.20 1.70 15.91
C LEU A 8 -5.18 1.49 14.76
N ALA A 9 -5.43 2.50 13.95
CA ALA A 9 -6.37 2.44 12.84
C ALA A 9 -5.66 1.99 11.56
N GLY A 10 -6.02 0.81 11.07
CA GLY A 10 -5.43 0.12 9.93
C GLY A 10 -4.29 -0.84 10.31
N ALA A 11 -4.30 -2.04 9.72
CA ALA A 11 -3.26 -3.06 9.91
C ALA A 11 -2.10 -2.93 8.88
N GLY A 12 -1.70 -1.69 8.55
CA GLY A 12 -0.57 -1.44 7.65
C GLY A 12 0.78 -1.89 8.22
N HIS A 13 1.80 -1.91 7.38
CA HIS A 13 3.14 -2.44 7.72
C HIS A 13 3.78 -1.82 8.97
N ALA A 14 3.50 -0.54 9.26
CA ALA A 14 4.02 0.11 10.46
C ALA A 14 3.35 -0.43 11.72
N HIS A 15 2.02 -0.58 11.73
CA HIS A 15 1.30 -1.14 12.86
C HIS A 15 1.63 -2.62 13.09
N LEU A 16 1.81 -3.43 12.03
CA LEU A 16 2.32 -4.79 12.19
C LEU A 16 3.67 -4.80 12.90
N GLY A 17 4.58 -3.89 12.52
CA GLY A 17 5.86 -3.73 13.20
C GLY A 17 5.75 -3.27 14.66
N VAL A 18 4.80 -2.40 14.98
CA VAL A 18 4.48 -1.97 16.35
C VAL A 18 3.98 -3.14 17.16
N LEU A 19 2.95 -3.86 16.68
CA LEU A 19 2.38 -5.03 17.36
C LEU A 19 3.43 -6.10 17.62
N ARG A 20 4.25 -6.44 16.60
CA ARG A 20 5.35 -7.39 16.76
C ARG A 20 6.32 -6.95 17.84
N ARG A 21 6.68 -5.67 17.90
CA ARG A 21 7.58 -5.14 18.92
C ARG A 21 6.96 -5.28 20.30
N TRP A 22 5.68 -4.95 20.47
CA TRP A 22 4.96 -5.09 21.74
C TRP A 22 4.73 -6.52 22.17
N ALA A 23 4.62 -7.46 21.22
CA ALA A 23 4.58 -8.89 21.52
C ALA A 23 5.91 -9.44 22.06
N LEU A 24 7.05 -8.83 21.68
CA LEU A 24 8.40 -9.27 22.08
C LEU A 24 8.96 -8.49 23.28
N VAL A 25 8.44 -7.27 23.51
CA VAL A 25 8.87 -6.36 24.57
C VAL A 25 7.59 -5.83 25.23
N GLU A 26 7.70 -5.27 26.40
CA GLU A 26 6.55 -4.71 27.10
C GLU A 26 5.87 -3.58 26.30
N ARG A 27 4.55 -3.71 26.12
CA ARG A 27 3.71 -2.67 25.52
C ARG A 27 3.35 -1.58 26.53
N PRO A 28 2.93 -0.38 26.09
CA PRO A 28 2.40 0.62 27.01
C PRO A 28 1.12 0.12 27.73
N PRO A 29 0.85 0.61 28.95
CA PRO A 29 -0.38 0.28 29.68
C PRO A 29 -1.61 0.84 28.95
N GLY A 30 -2.79 0.47 29.44
CA GLY A 30 -4.06 0.96 28.96
C GLY A 30 -4.80 0.00 28.01
N ARG A 31 -6.00 0.38 27.61
CA ARG A 31 -6.83 -0.34 26.63
C ARG A 31 -6.44 0.08 25.22
N ILE A 32 -5.86 -0.83 24.47
CA ILE A 32 -5.36 -0.58 23.12
C ILE A 32 -6.12 -1.46 22.13
N GLY A 33 -6.65 -0.83 21.06
CA GLY A 33 -7.32 -1.52 19.96
C GLY A 33 -6.55 -1.41 18.64
N LEU A 34 -6.56 -2.48 17.83
CA LEU A 34 -6.23 -2.46 16.42
C LEU A 34 -7.53 -2.54 15.62
N LEU A 35 -7.83 -1.52 14.85
CA LEU A 35 -8.95 -1.51 13.90
C LEU A 35 -8.46 -1.94 12.52
N SER A 36 -9.09 -2.97 11.96
CA SER A 36 -8.78 -3.51 10.63
C SER A 36 -10.05 -3.87 9.87
N PRO A 37 -10.13 -3.69 8.54
CA PRO A 37 -11.28 -4.12 7.74
C PRO A 37 -11.59 -5.62 7.85
N GLY A 38 -10.58 -6.44 8.11
CA GLY A 38 -10.72 -7.88 8.25
C GLY A 38 -9.68 -8.48 9.20
N PRO A 39 -9.74 -9.80 9.42
CA PRO A 39 -8.89 -10.51 10.38
C PRO A 39 -7.45 -10.73 9.90
N GLU A 40 -7.12 -10.31 8.68
CA GLU A 40 -5.83 -10.56 8.04
C GLU A 40 -5.22 -9.28 7.50
N ALA A 41 -3.89 -9.20 7.50
CA ALA A 41 -3.13 -8.14 6.83
C ALA A 41 -2.32 -8.73 5.67
N TRP A 42 -2.48 -8.17 4.49
CA TRP A 42 -1.78 -8.61 3.28
C TRP A 42 -0.46 -7.88 3.09
N TYR A 43 0.55 -8.63 2.68
CA TYR A 43 1.85 -8.04 2.36
C TYR A 43 1.95 -7.71 0.88
N ALA A 44 1.75 -6.45 0.54
CA ALA A 44 1.71 -5.95 -0.84
C ALA A 44 2.99 -6.25 -1.66
N GLY A 45 4.14 -6.43 -1.01
CA GLY A 45 5.40 -6.80 -1.69
C GLY A 45 5.35 -8.18 -2.37
N MET A 46 4.46 -9.07 -1.93
CA MET A 46 4.28 -10.41 -2.51
C MET A 46 3.15 -10.48 -3.54
N LEU A 47 2.38 -9.41 -3.73
CA LEU A 47 1.25 -9.39 -4.66
C LEU A 47 1.63 -9.81 -6.09
N PRO A 48 2.74 -9.37 -6.70
CA PRO A 48 3.14 -9.83 -8.04
C PRO A 48 3.36 -11.34 -8.10
N GLY A 49 3.98 -11.91 -7.06
CA GLY A 49 4.19 -13.36 -6.95
C GLY A 49 2.90 -14.15 -6.71
N LEU A 50 1.94 -13.56 -5.99
CA LEU A 50 0.60 -14.15 -5.79
C LEU A 50 -0.19 -14.17 -7.11
N ILE A 51 -0.20 -13.07 -7.85
CA ILE A 51 -0.88 -12.95 -9.15
C ILE A 51 -0.25 -13.89 -10.20
N SER A 52 1.07 -14.06 -10.20
CA SER A 52 1.77 -14.99 -11.10
C SER A 52 1.65 -16.45 -10.67
N GLY A 53 0.99 -16.76 -9.53
CA GLY A 53 0.84 -18.12 -9.01
C GLY A 53 2.08 -18.68 -8.30
N ARG A 54 3.13 -17.87 -8.07
CA ARG A 54 4.36 -18.29 -7.36
C ARG A 54 4.20 -18.39 -5.85
N PHE A 55 3.25 -17.65 -5.30
CA PHE A 55 2.89 -17.69 -3.87
C PHE A 55 1.44 -18.06 -3.70
N SER A 56 1.14 -18.78 -2.63
CA SER A 56 -0.24 -19.01 -2.20
C SER A 56 -0.77 -17.79 -1.42
N PRO A 57 -2.10 -17.60 -1.32
CA PRO A 57 -2.68 -16.59 -0.44
C PRO A 57 -2.15 -16.69 1.00
N ALA A 58 -2.00 -17.92 1.50
CA ALA A 58 -1.46 -18.15 2.83
C ALA A 58 -0.02 -17.64 3.00
N ASP A 59 0.82 -17.62 1.95
CA ASP A 59 2.18 -17.08 2.03
C ASP A 59 2.21 -15.56 2.23
N CYS A 60 1.19 -14.86 1.73
CA CYS A 60 1.19 -13.39 1.56
C CYS A 60 0.46 -12.63 2.67
N ARG A 61 -0.13 -13.32 3.65
CA ARG A 61 -0.96 -12.71 4.70
C ARG A 61 -0.43 -12.99 6.10
N VAL A 62 -0.76 -12.10 7.01
CA VAL A 62 -0.52 -12.22 8.45
C VAL A 62 -1.86 -12.24 9.16
N GLU A 63 -2.14 -13.28 9.91
CA GLU A 63 -3.32 -13.36 10.78
C GLU A 63 -3.15 -12.37 11.95
N LEU A 64 -4.12 -11.47 12.10
CA LEU A 64 -4.03 -10.39 13.09
C LEU A 64 -4.34 -10.88 14.50
N GLN A 65 -5.26 -11.84 14.66
CA GLN A 65 -5.69 -12.29 15.98
C GLN A 65 -4.55 -12.88 16.83
N PRO A 66 -3.68 -13.80 16.31
CA PRO A 66 -2.53 -14.28 17.08
C PRO A 66 -1.53 -13.16 17.43
N LEU A 67 -1.28 -12.25 16.48
CA LEU A 67 -0.36 -11.13 16.68
C LEU A 67 -0.91 -10.15 17.73
N CYS A 68 -2.20 -9.82 17.67
CA CYS A 68 -2.87 -8.96 18.64
C CYS A 68 -2.88 -9.57 20.04
N ARG A 69 -3.17 -10.89 20.17
CA ARG A 69 -3.09 -11.61 21.43
C ARG A 69 -1.69 -11.53 22.05
N ALA A 70 -0.66 -11.81 21.27
CA ALA A 70 0.73 -11.74 21.72
C ALA A 70 1.13 -10.31 22.15
N ALA A 71 0.62 -9.29 21.45
CA ALA A 71 0.81 -7.88 21.80
C ALA A 71 -0.14 -7.38 22.90
N LYS A 72 -1.08 -8.19 23.39
CA LYS A 72 -2.17 -7.82 24.31
C LYS A 72 -2.97 -6.60 23.84
N VAL A 73 -3.33 -6.58 22.55
CA VAL A 73 -4.12 -5.56 21.87
C VAL A 73 -5.45 -6.19 21.42
N GLU A 74 -6.55 -5.47 21.56
CA GLU A 74 -7.87 -5.89 21.11
C GLU A 74 -7.97 -5.76 19.59
N LEU A 75 -8.34 -6.83 18.86
CA LEU A 75 -8.64 -6.74 17.44
C LEU A 75 -10.09 -6.30 17.25
N ILE A 76 -10.29 -5.23 16.49
CA ILE A 76 -11.59 -4.65 16.15
C ILE A 76 -11.75 -4.75 14.64
N GLU A 77 -12.70 -5.55 14.18
CA GLU A 77 -13.01 -5.60 12.74
C GLU A 77 -14.01 -4.51 12.37
N GLY A 78 -13.69 -3.76 11.31
CA GLY A 78 -14.55 -2.70 10.77
C GLY A 78 -13.82 -1.77 9.80
N GLU A 79 -14.59 -1.16 8.91
CA GLU A 79 -14.11 -0.15 7.96
C GLU A 79 -14.37 1.27 8.49
N ILE A 80 -13.42 2.18 8.32
CA ILE A 80 -13.56 3.59 8.70
C ILE A 80 -14.41 4.30 7.64
N ALA A 81 -15.51 4.91 8.05
CA ALA A 81 -16.35 5.77 7.23
C ALA A 81 -16.02 7.26 7.42
N ALA A 82 -15.66 7.68 8.64
CA ALA A 82 -15.32 9.05 8.97
C ALA A 82 -14.38 9.13 10.18
N LEU A 83 -13.70 10.26 10.32
CA LEU A 83 -12.91 10.64 11.48
C LEU A 83 -13.25 12.09 11.86
N ASP A 84 -13.58 12.32 13.10
CA ASP A 84 -13.56 13.62 13.76
C ASP A 84 -12.25 13.71 14.54
N ALA A 85 -11.31 14.53 14.07
CA ALA A 85 -9.99 14.61 14.68
C ALA A 85 -9.99 15.40 15.99
N ASP A 86 -10.87 16.39 16.16
CA ASP A 86 -10.97 17.19 17.37
C ASP A 86 -11.42 16.34 18.56
N THR A 87 -12.42 15.49 18.36
CA THR A 87 -12.93 14.57 19.39
C THR A 87 -12.25 13.21 19.38
N ARG A 88 -11.45 12.93 18.34
CA ARG A 88 -10.76 11.63 18.11
C ARG A 88 -11.74 10.46 18.04
N ILE A 89 -12.87 10.68 17.38
CA ILE A 89 -13.89 9.67 17.15
C ILE A 89 -13.77 9.13 15.74
N LEU A 90 -13.58 7.81 15.64
CA LEU A 90 -13.69 7.07 14.41
C LEU A 90 -15.12 6.53 14.26
N GLN A 91 -15.78 6.89 13.17
CA GLN A 91 -17.05 6.33 12.77
C GLN A 91 -16.82 5.18 11.80
N LEU A 92 -17.36 4.01 12.09
CA LEU A 92 -17.28 2.84 11.23
C LEU A 92 -18.46 2.78 10.25
N ALA A 93 -18.27 2.06 9.16
CA ALA A 93 -19.29 1.89 8.12
C ALA A 93 -20.54 1.15 8.62
N ASP A 94 -20.43 0.36 9.69
CA ASP A 94 -21.55 -0.33 10.36
C ASP A 94 -22.24 0.52 11.44
N GLY A 95 -21.89 1.80 11.56
CA GLY A 95 -22.47 2.75 12.52
C GLY A 95 -21.84 2.75 13.91
N ARG A 96 -20.93 1.83 14.24
CA ARG A 96 -20.20 1.86 15.50
C ARG A 96 -19.30 3.08 15.57
N GLN A 97 -19.11 3.59 16.79
CA GLN A 97 -18.19 4.69 17.09
C GLN A 97 -17.12 4.24 18.10
N LEU A 98 -15.87 4.54 17.78
CA LEU A 98 -14.71 4.28 18.63
C LEU A 98 -14.03 5.61 18.95
N GLN A 99 -13.77 5.86 20.22
CA GLN A 99 -13.05 7.04 20.68
C GLN A 99 -11.70 6.64 21.28
N GLY A 100 -10.63 7.29 20.82
CA GLY A 100 -9.28 7.11 21.39
C GLY A 100 -8.81 8.35 22.12
N GLU A 101 -8.11 8.20 23.23
CA GLU A 101 -7.32 9.30 23.77
C GLU A 101 -6.17 9.65 22.82
N TRP A 102 -5.57 8.61 22.22
CA TRP A 102 -4.59 8.70 21.14
C TRP A 102 -5.05 7.90 19.95
N LEU A 103 -4.74 8.41 18.74
CA LEU A 103 -4.95 7.68 17.49
C LEU A 103 -3.63 7.50 16.74
N SER A 104 -3.49 6.37 16.05
CA SER A 104 -2.41 6.15 15.10
C SER A 104 -3.00 5.64 13.79
N LEU A 105 -2.80 6.37 12.70
CA LEU A 105 -3.37 6.09 11.39
C LEU A 105 -2.33 5.42 10.49
N ASN A 106 -2.57 4.16 10.12
CA ASN A 106 -1.80 3.42 9.10
C ASN A 106 -2.76 2.73 8.12
N VAL A 107 -3.71 3.52 7.65
CA VAL A 107 -4.83 3.09 6.80
C VAL A 107 -4.47 2.95 5.32
N GLY A 108 -3.19 3.20 4.97
CA GLY A 108 -2.76 3.17 3.58
C GLY A 108 -3.40 4.29 2.74
N ALA A 109 -3.60 4.00 1.46
CA ALA A 109 -4.20 4.93 0.52
C ALA A 109 -5.01 4.16 -0.53
N GLY A 110 -6.03 4.79 -1.07
CA GLY A 110 -6.79 4.31 -2.22
C GLY A 110 -6.07 4.58 -3.54
N MET A 111 -6.80 4.38 -4.63
CA MET A 111 -6.35 4.67 -6.00
C MET A 111 -7.37 5.57 -6.70
N ALA A 112 -6.89 6.46 -7.57
CA ALA A 112 -7.76 7.25 -8.42
C ALA A 112 -8.33 6.36 -9.53
N ILE A 113 -9.63 6.24 -9.57
CA ILE A 113 -10.35 5.64 -10.71
C ILE A 113 -10.62 6.79 -11.68
N PRO A 114 -10.20 6.70 -12.95
CA PRO A 114 -10.58 7.70 -13.96
C PRO A 114 -12.12 7.79 -14.05
N PRO A 115 -12.68 8.99 -14.27
CA PRO A 115 -14.10 9.14 -14.56
C PRO A 115 -14.54 8.16 -15.65
N GLN A 116 -15.66 7.46 -15.42
CA GLN A 116 -16.16 6.43 -16.33
C GLN A 116 -17.56 6.78 -16.81
N GLN A 117 -17.76 6.71 -18.11
CA GLN A 117 -19.05 6.75 -18.78
C GLN A 117 -19.31 5.36 -19.40
N GLY A 118 -20.51 4.83 -19.16
CA GLY A 118 -20.84 3.45 -19.53
C GLY A 118 -20.31 2.42 -18.54
N ASP A 119 -20.62 1.14 -18.76
CA ASP A 119 -20.34 0.00 -17.90
C ASP A 119 -19.54 -1.13 -18.56
N ALA A 120 -19.14 -0.93 -19.82
CA ALA A 120 -18.43 -1.94 -20.58
C ALA A 120 -17.02 -2.25 -20.07
N MET A 121 -16.36 -1.29 -19.42
CA MET A 121 -15.02 -1.44 -18.82
C MET A 121 -15.13 -1.91 -17.38
N GLN A 122 -14.61 -3.07 -17.09
CA GLN A 122 -14.41 -3.57 -15.73
C GLN A 122 -13.11 -3.00 -15.17
N VAL A 123 -13.19 -2.32 -14.04
CA VAL A 123 -12.04 -1.68 -13.40
C VAL A 123 -11.73 -2.37 -12.09
N LEU A 124 -10.49 -2.84 -11.94
CA LEU A 124 -9.96 -3.40 -10.71
C LEU A 124 -8.82 -2.53 -10.19
N ALA A 125 -8.84 -2.20 -8.91
CA ALA A 125 -7.73 -1.52 -8.27
C ALA A 125 -6.78 -2.54 -7.63
N ALA A 126 -5.47 -2.29 -7.71
CA ALA A 126 -4.48 -3.14 -7.04
C ALA A 126 -4.54 -3.04 -5.51
N ARG A 127 -5.36 -2.15 -4.97
CA ARG A 127 -5.62 -1.95 -3.52
C ARG A 127 -7.09 -1.61 -3.31
N PRO A 128 -7.75 -2.15 -2.25
CA PRO A 128 -7.20 -3.14 -1.32
C PRO A 128 -6.99 -4.50 -1.98
N ILE A 129 -6.03 -5.29 -1.45
CA ILE A 129 -5.59 -6.55 -2.08
C ILE A 129 -6.71 -7.59 -2.09
N GLU A 130 -7.54 -7.63 -1.08
CA GLU A 130 -8.69 -8.54 -0.95
C GLU A 130 -9.62 -8.40 -2.16
N ARG A 131 -10.03 -7.18 -2.47
CA ARG A 131 -10.92 -6.88 -3.62
C ARG A 131 -10.24 -7.17 -4.96
N LEU A 132 -8.93 -6.93 -5.04
CA LEU A 132 -8.17 -7.31 -6.23
C LEU A 132 -8.21 -8.83 -6.45
N LEU A 133 -8.00 -9.63 -5.41
CA LEU A 133 -7.96 -11.09 -5.53
C LEU A 133 -9.32 -11.67 -5.91
N GLU A 134 -10.41 -11.17 -5.31
CA GLU A 134 -11.77 -11.55 -5.66
C GLU A 134 -12.08 -11.26 -7.14
N GLY A 135 -11.81 -10.04 -7.59
CA GLY A 135 -12.02 -9.65 -8.98
C GLY A 135 -11.07 -10.35 -9.95
N TRP A 136 -9.81 -10.60 -9.54
CA TRP A 136 -8.86 -11.35 -10.37
C TRP A 136 -9.31 -12.78 -10.61
N GLN A 137 -9.85 -13.48 -9.60
CA GLN A 137 -10.43 -14.82 -9.77
C GLN A 137 -11.54 -14.84 -10.82
N GLN A 138 -12.41 -13.83 -10.83
CA GLN A 138 -13.46 -13.70 -11.84
C GLN A 138 -12.89 -13.45 -13.25
N TRP A 139 -11.73 -12.77 -13.34
CA TRP A 139 -11.11 -12.44 -14.63
C TRP A 139 -10.28 -13.56 -15.23
N GLN A 140 -9.86 -14.57 -14.44
CA GLN A 140 -9.01 -15.68 -14.92
C GLN A 140 -9.65 -16.52 -16.02
N SER A 141 -10.98 -16.60 -16.10
CA SER A 141 -11.69 -17.38 -17.10
C SER A 141 -11.49 -16.89 -18.55
N GLU A 142 -11.19 -15.58 -18.75
CA GLU A 142 -10.98 -14.99 -20.09
C GLU A 142 -10.03 -13.79 -20.12
N PRO A 143 -8.75 -13.89 -19.77
CA PRO A 143 -7.84 -12.73 -19.72
C PRO A 143 -7.22 -12.45 -21.11
N ARG A 144 -8.02 -12.26 -22.18
CA ARG A 144 -7.46 -12.10 -23.54
C ARG A 144 -6.82 -10.75 -23.81
N ARG A 145 -7.36 -9.67 -23.22
CA ARG A 145 -6.89 -8.30 -23.43
C ARG A 145 -7.11 -7.45 -22.19
N MET A 146 -6.04 -6.81 -21.69
CA MET A 146 -6.08 -6.02 -20.47
C MET A 146 -5.16 -4.80 -20.57
N ALA A 147 -5.55 -3.70 -19.92
CA ALA A 147 -4.69 -2.56 -19.67
C ALA A 147 -4.33 -2.48 -18.18
N ILE A 148 -3.11 -2.02 -17.91
CA ILE A 148 -2.65 -1.61 -16.57
C ILE A 148 -2.39 -0.13 -16.61
N LEU A 149 -2.85 0.59 -15.61
CA LEU A 149 -2.65 2.02 -15.47
C LEU A 149 -1.72 2.31 -14.29
N GLY A 150 -0.49 2.74 -14.58
CA GLY A 150 0.50 3.12 -13.58
C GLY A 150 1.92 2.65 -13.91
N GLY A 151 2.82 3.59 -14.23
CA GLY A 151 4.23 3.34 -14.58
C GLY A 151 5.18 3.20 -13.39
N GLY A 152 4.67 3.18 -12.15
CA GLY A 152 5.47 2.98 -10.94
C GLY A 152 5.87 1.52 -10.71
N ALA A 153 6.60 1.26 -9.63
CA ALA A 153 7.11 -0.07 -9.27
C ALA A 153 6.00 -1.14 -9.26
N GLY A 154 4.85 -0.85 -8.62
CA GLY A 154 3.74 -1.81 -8.52
C GLY A 154 3.13 -2.14 -9.88
N GLY A 155 2.93 -1.14 -10.76
CA GLY A 155 2.40 -1.38 -12.11
C GLY A 155 3.35 -2.20 -12.99
N VAL A 156 4.65 -1.93 -12.91
CA VAL A 156 5.68 -2.70 -13.61
C VAL A 156 5.72 -4.15 -13.12
N GLU A 157 5.72 -4.38 -11.81
CA GLU A 157 5.72 -5.73 -11.23
C GLU A 157 4.44 -6.50 -11.61
N LEU A 158 3.27 -5.86 -11.57
CA LEU A 158 2.01 -6.47 -11.99
C LEU A 158 1.99 -6.77 -13.50
N ALA A 159 2.50 -5.86 -14.33
CA ALA A 159 2.61 -6.10 -15.76
C ALA A 159 3.51 -7.30 -16.08
N LEU A 160 4.65 -7.41 -15.40
CA LEU A 160 5.55 -8.56 -15.54
C LEU A 160 4.95 -9.85 -14.99
N ALA A 161 4.19 -9.79 -13.90
CA ALA A 161 3.51 -10.95 -13.32
C ALA A 161 2.39 -11.49 -14.21
N LEU A 162 1.73 -10.61 -14.98
CA LEU A 162 0.59 -10.93 -15.84
C LEU A 162 0.99 -11.23 -17.29
N ALA A 163 2.20 -10.90 -17.70
CA ALA A 163 2.63 -10.97 -19.10
C ALA A 163 2.45 -12.36 -19.74
N ASP A 164 2.65 -13.44 -18.98
CA ASP A 164 2.48 -14.81 -19.50
C ASP A 164 1.03 -15.31 -19.44
N GLN A 165 0.17 -14.59 -18.69
CA GLN A 165 -1.24 -14.96 -18.50
C GLN A 165 -2.19 -14.18 -19.39
N VAL A 166 -1.78 -12.98 -19.85
CA VAL A 166 -2.59 -12.06 -20.65
C VAL A 166 -1.93 -11.80 -22.00
N PRO A 167 -2.41 -12.44 -23.08
CA PRO A 167 -1.77 -12.35 -24.40
C PRO A 167 -1.67 -10.95 -24.99
N ALA A 168 -2.63 -10.06 -24.67
CA ALA A 168 -2.63 -8.68 -25.13
C ALA A 168 -2.64 -7.72 -23.93
N LEU A 169 -1.46 -7.51 -23.33
CA LEU A 169 -1.27 -6.66 -22.16
C LEU A 169 -0.66 -5.31 -22.55
N ALA A 170 -1.29 -4.21 -22.09
CA ALA A 170 -0.78 -2.86 -22.27
C ALA A 170 -0.53 -2.19 -20.88
N LEU A 171 0.56 -1.45 -20.77
CA LEU A 171 0.91 -0.66 -19.58
C LEU A 171 0.96 0.83 -19.94
N PHE A 172 0.09 1.62 -19.33
CA PHE A 172 0.01 3.06 -19.53
C PHE A 172 0.66 3.82 -18.40
N CYS A 173 1.51 4.79 -18.73
CA CYS A 173 2.22 5.66 -17.81
C CYS A 173 1.89 7.11 -18.11
N GLY A 174 1.47 7.90 -17.14
CA GLY A 174 1.23 9.34 -17.32
C GLY A 174 2.52 10.14 -17.59
N GLY A 175 3.66 9.66 -17.11
CA GLY A 175 5.00 10.15 -17.37
C GLY A 175 5.91 9.02 -17.82
N SER A 176 7.20 9.09 -17.49
CA SER A 176 8.17 8.02 -17.77
C SER A 176 7.96 6.81 -16.85
N LEU A 177 8.26 5.62 -17.36
CA LEU A 177 8.26 4.38 -16.57
C LEU A 177 9.28 4.48 -15.42
N LEU A 178 8.89 4.09 -14.20
CA LEU A 178 9.74 4.10 -13.02
C LEU A 178 10.38 5.47 -12.75
N ASP A 179 9.64 6.55 -13.02
CA ASP A 179 10.12 7.91 -12.81
C ASP A 179 10.68 8.10 -11.40
N GLY A 180 11.86 8.76 -11.33
CA GLY A 180 12.61 9.00 -10.09
C GLY A 180 13.27 7.77 -9.47
N LEU A 181 13.38 6.65 -10.20
CA LEU A 181 14.27 5.53 -9.89
C LEU A 181 15.49 5.54 -10.82
N ALA A 182 16.47 4.65 -10.54
CA ALA A 182 17.70 4.56 -11.32
C ALA A 182 17.42 4.41 -12.83
N PRO A 183 18.03 5.21 -13.71
CA PRO A 183 17.82 5.11 -15.16
C PRO A 183 18.10 3.71 -15.73
N GLY A 184 19.14 3.04 -15.21
CA GLY A 184 19.46 1.66 -15.61
C GLY A 184 18.37 0.65 -15.20
N LEU A 185 17.68 0.87 -14.08
CA LEU A 185 16.53 0.05 -13.67
C LEU A 185 15.38 0.21 -14.65
N ARG A 186 15.08 1.45 -15.07
CA ARG A 186 14.05 1.75 -16.09
C ARG A 186 14.35 1.03 -17.39
N LEU A 187 15.57 1.12 -17.90
CA LEU A 187 15.97 0.46 -19.18
C LEU A 187 15.81 -1.06 -19.10
N ARG A 188 16.22 -1.68 -17.99
CA ARG A 188 16.05 -3.11 -17.77
C ARG A 188 14.58 -3.49 -17.71
N ALA A 189 13.75 -2.74 -16.97
CA ALA A 189 12.30 -2.99 -16.88
C ALA A 189 11.63 -2.89 -18.26
N LEU A 190 11.94 -1.87 -19.06
CA LEU A 190 11.45 -1.74 -20.43
C LEU A 190 11.87 -2.92 -21.31
N GLY A 191 13.12 -3.38 -21.17
CA GLY A 191 13.62 -4.57 -21.88
C GLY A 191 12.81 -5.83 -21.53
N HIS A 192 12.60 -6.11 -20.25
CA HIS A 192 11.80 -7.26 -19.80
C HIS A 192 10.34 -7.19 -20.24
N LEU A 193 9.70 -6.02 -20.12
CA LEU A 193 8.31 -5.82 -20.55
C LEU A 193 8.16 -6.08 -22.07
N ARG A 194 9.05 -5.52 -22.88
CA ARG A 194 9.04 -5.70 -24.34
C ARG A 194 9.31 -7.15 -24.76
N GLN A 195 10.30 -7.82 -24.14
CA GLN A 195 10.60 -9.23 -24.40
C GLN A 195 9.41 -10.15 -24.12
N ARG A 196 8.54 -9.75 -23.16
CA ARG A 196 7.33 -10.50 -22.79
C ARG A 196 6.05 -9.99 -23.48
N GLY A 197 6.19 -9.19 -24.55
CA GLY A 197 5.08 -8.73 -25.38
C GLY A 197 4.19 -7.66 -24.74
N VAL A 198 4.59 -7.05 -23.61
CA VAL A 198 3.82 -5.98 -22.99
C VAL A 198 3.98 -4.67 -23.78
N GLN A 199 2.85 -4.11 -24.23
CA GLN A 199 2.83 -2.81 -24.88
C GLN A 199 2.97 -1.70 -23.83
N VAL A 200 4.12 -1.03 -23.77
CA VAL A 200 4.33 0.10 -22.85
C VAL A 200 4.09 1.42 -23.58
N ARG A 201 3.22 2.25 -23.01
CA ARG A 201 2.93 3.61 -23.46
C ARG A 201 3.27 4.61 -22.37
N GLU A 202 4.40 5.27 -22.52
CA GLU A 202 4.85 6.37 -21.65
C GLU A 202 4.25 7.70 -22.14
N HIS A 203 4.17 8.67 -21.23
CA HIS A 203 3.61 10.01 -21.50
C HIS A 203 2.19 9.97 -22.07
N CYS A 204 1.42 8.96 -21.66
CA CYS A 204 0.05 8.73 -22.08
C CYS A 204 -0.87 8.69 -20.83
N PRO A 205 -1.20 9.85 -20.26
CA PRO A 205 -2.06 9.93 -19.09
C PRO A 205 -3.50 9.58 -19.48
N ILE A 206 -4.06 8.55 -18.88
CA ILE A 206 -5.46 8.20 -19.07
C ILE A 206 -6.31 9.08 -18.14
N GLY A 207 -7.13 9.95 -18.74
CA GLY A 207 -7.98 10.91 -18.04
C GLY A 207 -9.40 10.45 -17.82
N ARG A 208 -9.95 9.59 -18.69
CA ARG A 208 -11.33 9.08 -18.60
C ARG A 208 -11.50 7.75 -19.34
N ILE A 209 -12.62 7.11 -19.04
CA ILE A 209 -13.09 5.86 -19.65
C ILE A 209 -14.43 6.15 -20.32
N GLU A 210 -14.58 5.80 -21.59
CA GLU A 210 -15.85 5.87 -22.31
C GLU A 210 -16.18 4.49 -22.88
N ASP A 211 -17.25 3.87 -22.40
CA ASP A 211 -17.60 2.48 -22.68
C ASP A 211 -16.40 1.51 -22.48
N ASP A 212 -15.85 0.98 -23.58
CA ASP A 212 -14.69 0.09 -23.58
C ASP A 212 -13.40 0.78 -24.07
N TRP A 213 -13.38 2.13 -24.11
CA TRP A 213 -12.22 2.92 -24.51
C TRP A 213 -11.51 3.61 -23.35
N LEU A 214 -10.18 3.62 -23.40
CA LEU A 214 -9.34 4.50 -22.58
C LEU A 214 -8.95 5.74 -23.39
N LEU A 215 -9.13 6.92 -22.80
CA LEU A 215 -8.84 8.20 -23.45
C LEU A 215 -7.72 8.95 -22.74
N SER A 216 -6.81 9.51 -23.57
CA SER A 216 -5.77 10.46 -23.14
C SER A 216 -6.14 11.85 -23.71
N GLY A 217 -6.56 12.77 -22.85
CA GLY A 217 -7.30 13.94 -23.32
C GLY A 217 -8.60 13.48 -24.02
N ASP A 218 -8.80 13.91 -25.25
CA ASP A 218 -9.95 13.51 -26.09
C ASP A 218 -9.63 12.37 -27.09
N GLU A 219 -8.39 11.88 -27.08
CA GLU A 219 -7.95 10.85 -28.01
C GLU A 219 -8.19 9.45 -27.43
N PRO A 220 -8.95 8.55 -28.13
CA PRO A 220 -9.08 7.15 -27.75
C PRO A 220 -7.78 6.40 -28.08
N VAL A 221 -7.07 5.94 -27.04
CA VAL A 221 -5.73 5.36 -27.16
C VAL A 221 -5.71 3.84 -27.02
N TRP A 222 -6.76 3.24 -26.46
CA TRP A 222 -6.84 1.79 -26.28
C TRP A 222 -8.28 1.36 -26.07
N ARG A 223 -8.62 0.17 -26.57
CA ARG A 223 -9.93 -0.44 -26.45
C ARG A 223 -9.86 -1.80 -25.80
N GLY A 224 -10.72 -2.05 -24.82
CA GLY A 224 -10.86 -3.34 -24.13
C GLY A 224 -11.77 -3.25 -22.92
N ARG A 225 -12.01 -4.38 -22.25
CA ARG A 225 -12.99 -4.47 -21.18
C ARG A 225 -12.39 -4.61 -19.76
N ARG A 226 -11.06 -4.66 -19.62
CA ARG A 226 -10.40 -4.93 -18.35
C ARG A 226 -9.29 -3.94 -18.10
N LEU A 227 -9.42 -3.19 -17.01
CA LEU A 227 -8.45 -2.20 -16.58
C LEU A 227 -8.01 -2.50 -15.15
N LEU A 228 -6.71 -2.75 -14.97
CA LEU A 228 -6.09 -2.87 -13.65
C LEU A 228 -5.43 -1.56 -13.28
N LEU A 229 -5.88 -0.95 -12.18
CA LEU A 229 -5.29 0.27 -11.65
C LEU A 229 -4.13 -0.06 -10.72
N ALA A 230 -2.94 0.40 -11.08
CA ALA A 230 -1.74 0.41 -10.27
C ALA A 230 -1.12 1.82 -10.21
N SER A 231 -1.96 2.83 -10.45
CA SER A 231 -1.60 4.25 -10.47
C SER A 231 -1.35 4.80 -9.06
N GLY A 232 -0.89 6.06 -9.00
CA GLY A 232 -0.48 6.70 -7.74
C GLY A 232 -1.52 6.64 -6.62
N ALA A 233 -1.02 6.59 -5.40
CA ALA A 233 -1.84 6.61 -4.20
C ALA A 233 -2.71 7.87 -4.14
N ARG A 234 -3.95 7.72 -3.66
CA ARG A 234 -4.87 8.82 -3.35
C ARG A 234 -5.30 8.70 -1.89
N PRO A 235 -5.43 9.82 -1.18
CA PRO A 235 -5.96 9.78 0.17
C PRO A 235 -7.40 9.24 0.17
N TRP A 236 -7.77 8.59 1.27
CA TRP A 236 -9.15 8.16 1.44
C TRP A 236 -10.10 9.37 1.47
N PRO A 237 -11.28 9.32 0.82
CA PRO A 237 -12.20 10.47 0.73
C PRO A 237 -12.59 11.05 2.10
N TRP A 238 -12.76 10.21 3.12
CA TRP A 238 -13.13 10.64 4.47
C TRP A 238 -12.05 11.50 5.17
N LEU A 239 -10.79 11.46 4.69
CA LEU A 239 -9.73 12.33 5.23
C LEU A 239 -9.98 13.81 4.94
N ALA A 240 -10.64 14.14 3.84
CA ALA A 240 -10.92 15.54 3.49
C ALA A 240 -11.85 16.24 4.50
N ALA A 241 -12.73 15.48 5.17
CA ALA A 241 -13.66 16.00 6.18
C ALA A 241 -13.15 15.82 7.62
N SER A 242 -11.95 15.28 7.83
CA SER A 242 -11.45 14.86 9.15
C SER A 242 -10.82 15.96 9.99
N GLN A 243 -10.74 17.19 9.50
CA GLN A 243 -10.03 18.35 10.11
C GLN A 243 -8.50 18.15 10.30
N LEU A 244 -7.94 17.05 9.80
CA LEU A 244 -6.49 16.85 9.82
C LEU A 244 -5.80 17.75 8.79
N SER A 245 -4.67 18.37 9.17
CA SER A 245 -3.81 19.05 8.21
C SER A 245 -3.34 18.09 7.12
N SER A 246 -3.38 18.53 5.88
CA SER A 246 -2.96 17.73 4.72
C SER A 246 -2.02 18.47 3.81
N ASP A 247 -1.21 17.72 3.04
CA ASP A 247 -0.42 18.29 1.94
C ASP A 247 -1.32 18.67 0.74
N ALA A 248 -0.71 19.28 -0.29
CA ALA A 248 -1.42 19.68 -1.50
C ALA A 248 -2.10 18.50 -2.26
N ALA A 249 -1.71 17.27 -1.98
CA ALA A 249 -2.31 16.06 -2.55
C ALA A 249 -3.37 15.42 -1.62
N GLY A 250 -3.65 16.02 -0.45
CA GLY A 250 -4.67 15.58 0.53
C GLY A 250 -4.20 14.50 1.51
N PHE A 251 -2.91 14.18 1.58
CA PHE A 251 -2.36 13.24 2.56
C PHE A 251 -2.06 13.95 3.88
N ILE A 252 -2.19 13.23 4.99
CA ILE A 252 -2.02 13.77 6.33
C ILE A 252 -0.62 14.35 6.51
N ALA A 253 -0.52 15.65 6.75
CA ALA A 253 0.74 16.32 7.03
C ALA A 253 1.23 15.96 8.44
N ILE A 254 2.48 15.47 8.54
CA ILE A 254 3.05 15.00 9.80
C ILE A 254 4.39 15.68 10.12
N ARG A 255 4.66 15.81 11.40
CA ARG A 255 5.95 16.22 11.95
C ARG A 255 6.97 15.07 11.91
N PRO A 256 8.28 15.34 12.06
CA PRO A 256 9.27 14.28 12.22
C PRO A 256 8.97 13.29 13.37
N THR A 257 8.21 13.68 14.40
CA THR A 257 7.74 12.81 15.47
C THR A 257 6.65 11.82 15.03
N LEU A 258 6.21 11.87 13.77
CA LEU A 258 5.11 11.11 13.18
C LEU A 258 3.72 11.53 13.69
N GLN A 259 3.63 12.62 14.46
CA GLN A 259 2.37 13.23 14.85
C GLN A 259 1.80 14.07 13.70
N CYS A 260 0.48 14.12 13.60
CA CYS A 260 -0.19 15.06 12.70
C CYS A 260 0.16 16.51 13.10
N GLU A 261 0.35 17.39 12.12
CA GLU A 261 0.72 18.79 12.38
C GLU A 261 -0.36 19.55 13.14
N SER A 262 -1.64 19.29 12.83
CA SER A 262 -2.78 19.96 13.48
C SER A 262 -3.17 19.34 14.82
N HIS A 263 -2.96 18.02 15.01
CA HIS A 263 -3.47 17.30 16.18
C HIS A 263 -2.36 16.44 16.81
N ALA A 264 -1.82 16.90 17.91
CA ALA A 264 -0.68 16.24 18.58
C ALA A 264 -1.01 14.85 19.14
N GLN A 265 -2.28 14.53 19.38
CA GLN A 265 -2.74 13.22 19.85
C GLN A 265 -2.95 12.21 18.70
N ILE A 266 -2.75 12.64 17.45
CA ILE A 266 -2.94 11.78 16.28
C ILE A 266 -1.59 11.57 15.59
N PHE A 267 -1.18 10.31 15.44
CA PHE A 267 -0.04 9.88 14.65
C PHE A 267 -0.52 9.39 13.28
N ALA A 268 0.29 9.60 12.24
CA ALA A 268 0.04 8.99 10.94
C ALA A 268 1.34 8.51 10.30
N VAL A 269 1.28 7.35 9.61
CA VAL A 269 2.45 6.69 9.03
C VAL A 269 2.10 5.96 7.71
N GLY A 270 3.12 5.61 6.95
CA GLY A 270 2.98 4.87 5.69
C GLY A 270 2.35 5.72 4.58
N ASP A 271 1.56 5.07 3.71
CA ASP A 271 1.02 5.71 2.51
C ASP A 271 -0.07 6.75 2.80
N SER A 272 -0.64 6.79 4.02
CA SER A 272 -1.62 7.79 4.45
C SER A 272 -0.99 9.13 4.87
N ALA A 273 0.31 9.14 5.17
CA ALA A 273 1.03 10.28 5.72
C ALA A 273 1.96 10.96 4.71
N SER A 274 2.14 12.26 4.87
CA SER A 274 3.09 13.08 4.13
C SER A 274 4.04 13.76 5.10
N LEU A 275 5.32 13.42 5.01
CA LEU A 275 6.39 14.12 5.70
C LEU A 275 7.14 14.94 4.64
N ASP A 276 7.38 16.19 4.93
CA ASP A 276 8.01 17.12 3.98
C ASP A 276 9.30 16.54 3.38
N GLY A 277 9.40 16.62 2.05
CA GLY A 277 10.52 16.11 1.27
C GLY A 277 10.57 14.56 1.14
N MET A 278 9.64 13.79 1.67
CA MET A 278 9.67 12.32 1.62
C MET A 278 8.73 11.74 0.56
N ARG A 279 9.24 10.79 -0.24
CA ARG A 279 8.40 9.99 -1.15
C ARG A 279 7.60 8.94 -0.37
N ARG A 280 6.33 8.77 -0.71
CA ARG A 280 5.47 7.73 -0.12
C ARG A 280 5.78 6.37 -0.70
N SER A 281 6.00 5.37 0.16
CA SER A 281 6.08 3.95 -0.24
C SER A 281 5.92 3.05 0.98
N GLY A 282 5.41 1.83 0.79
CA GLY A 282 5.25 0.84 1.87
C GLY A 282 6.55 0.52 2.64
N ARG A 283 7.72 0.75 2.03
CA ARG A 283 9.03 0.56 2.70
C ARG A 283 9.28 1.58 3.80
N PHE A 284 8.76 2.80 3.65
CA PHE A 284 8.88 3.82 4.68
C PHE A 284 8.03 3.45 5.90
N ALA A 285 6.85 2.86 5.69
CA ALA A 285 6.03 2.35 6.79
C ALA A 285 6.81 1.35 7.67
N VAL A 286 7.52 0.40 7.07
CA VAL A 286 8.35 -0.57 7.82
C VAL A 286 9.45 0.12 8.62
N ARG A 287 10.08 1.16 8.06
CA ARG A 287 11.14 1.93 8.74
C ARG A 287 10.62 2.89 9.80
N GLN A 288 9.38 3.35 9.67
CA GLN A 288 8.72 4.19 10.66
C GLN A 288 8.30 3.39 11.91
N ALA A 289 8.03 2.09 11.78
CA ALA A 289 7.51 1.25 12.86
C ALA A 289 8.30 1.31 14.19
N PRO A 290 9.65 1.24 14.22
CA PRO A 290 10.41 1.34 15.48
C PRO A 290 10.25 2.70 16.17
N VAL A 291 10.24 3.80 15.39
CA VAL A 291 10.08 5.16 15.92
C VAL A 291 8.64 5.36 16.39
N LEU A 292 7.66 4.92 15.58
CA LEU A 292 6.25 4.97 15.95
C LEU A 292 5.99 4.22 17.26
N SER A 293 6.48 2.98 17.40
CA SER A 293 6.31 2.19 18.62
C SER A 293 6.87 2.92 19.86
N ALA A 294 8.07 3.50 19.73
CA ALA A 294 8.70 4.26 20.81
C ALA A 294 7.91 5.55 21.15
N ASN A 295 7.41 6.24 20.12
CA ASN A 295 6.66 7.48 20.30
C ASN A 295 5.25 7.25 20.86
N LEU A 296 4.55 6.20 20.45
CA LEU A 296 3.27 5.82 21.04
C LEU A 296 3.43 5.49 22.54
N GLN A 297 4.49 4.74 22.89
CA GLN A 297 4.78 4.44 24.29
C GLN A 297 5.15 5.70 25.09
N ALA A 298 5.95 6.60 24.49
CA ALA A 298 6.34 7.85 25.12
C ALA A 298 5.14 8.80 25.32
N ALA A 299 4.26 8.91 24.31
CA ALA A 299 3.06 9.75 24.36
C ALA A 299 2.11 9.32 25.50
N LEU A 300 1.81 8.02 25.60
CA LEU A 300 0.98 7.47 26.69
C LEU A 300 1.58 7.65 28.09
N GLN A 301 2.88 7.92 28.17
CA GLN A 301 3.61 8.11 29.44
C GLN A 301 4.03 9.58 29.66
N GLY A 302 3.58 10.52 28.83
CA GLY A 302 3.96 11.93 28.94
C GLY A 302 5.46 12.20 28.73
N ARG A 303 6.18 11.32 28.00
CA ARG A 303 7.63 11.43 27.77
C ARG A 303 7.94 12.09 26.41
N PRO A 304 9.13 12.70 26.26
CA PRO A 304 9.57 13.32 24.99
C PRO A 304 9.59 12.31 23.83
N LEU A 305 9.14 12.77 22.66
CA LEU A 305 9.09 11.98 21.43
C LEU A 305 10.40 12.06 20.65
N ARG A 306 10.66 11.03 19.84
CA ARG A 306 11.83 10.92 18.98
C ARG A 306 11.49 11.34 17.55
N ALA A 307 12.41 12.02 16.86
CA ALA A 307 12.26 12.33 15.45
C ALA A 307 12.61 11.12 14.58
N TYR A 308 11.76 10.83 13.61
CA TYR A 308 12.07 9.94 12.50
C TYR A 308 12.97 10.68 11.50
N ARG A 309 14.07 10.05 11.13
CA ARG A 309 14.98 10.55 10.09
C ARG A 309 14.69 9.82 8.79
N ALA A 310 14.11 10.53 7.85
CA ALA A 310 13.81 9.99 6.54
C ALA A 310 15.10 9.61 5.80
N GLN A 311 15.13 8.40 5.23
CA GLN A 311 16.22 7.98 4.36
C GLN A 311 15.81 8.26 2.91
N TRP A 312 16.48 9.18 2.27
CA TRP A 312 16.20 9.65 0.91
C TRP A 312 16.38 8.56 -0.16
N GLN A 313 17.18 7.55 0.14
CA GLN A 313 17.56 6.50 -0.79
C GLN A 313 17.13 5.13 -0.29
N SER A 314 16.48 4.38 -1.14
CA SER A 314 16.10 3.01 -0.85
C SER A 314 16.43 2.09 -2.02
N LEU A 315 16.95 0.90 -1.70
CA LEU A 315 17.08 -0.18 -2.66
C LEU A 315 15.73 -0.47 -3.30
N ALA A 316 15.64 -0.43 -4.63
CA ALA A 316 14.48 -0.89 -5.37
C ALA A 316 14.68 -2.35 -5.78
N LEU A 317 13.74 -3.24 -5.44
CA LEU A 317 13.68 -4.61 -5.89
C LEU A 317 12.33 -4.84 -6.54
N LEU A 318 12.30 -5.15 -7.84
CA LEU A 318 11.09 -5.36 -8.63
C LEU A 318 11.06 -6.81 -9.12
N ALA A 319 10.02 -7.56 -8.76
CA ALA A 319 9.82 -8.91 -9.26
C ALA A 319 9.58 -8.91 -10.78
N THR A 320 10.18 -9.87 -11.50
CA THR A 320 10.02 -10.00 -12.96
C THR A 320 8.95 -11.02 -13.35
N GLY A 321 8.23 -11.61 -12.40
CA GLY A 321 7.13 -12.57 -12.62
C GLY A 321 7.60 -14.00 -12.86
N ASP A 322 8.81 -14.22 -13.38
CA ASP A 322 9.44 -15.51 -13.72
C ASP A 322 10.36 -16.05 -12.63
N GLY A 323 10.37 -15.45 -11.44
CA GLY A 323 11.24 -15.80 -10.33
C GLY A 323 12.49 -14.94 -10.22
N GLY A 324 12.77 -14.10 -11.21
CA GLY A 324 13.81 -13.09 -11.14
C GLY A 324 13.37 -11.81 -10.46
N ALA A 325 14.32 -10.89 -10.26
CA ALA A 325 14.05 -9.53 -9.87
C ALA A 325 15.04 -8.55 -10.50
N LEU A 326 14.60 -7.31 -10.66
CA LEU A 326 15.42 -6.17 -11.01
C LEU A 326 15.76 -5.39 -9.74
N LEU A 327 17.02 -5.03 -9.63
CA LEU A 327 17.56 -4.25 -8.52
C LEU A 327 18.00 -2.87 -9.03
N GLY A 328 17.62 -1.81 -8.30
CA GLY A 328 18.11 -0.46 -8.50
C GLY A 328 18.62 0.14 -7.19
N TRP A 329 19.83 0.71 -7.25
CA TRP A 329 20.47 1.39 -6.13
C TRP A 329 21.22 2.60 -6.64
N HIS A 330 20.86 3.80 -6.23
CA HIS A 330 21.43 5.04 -6.81
C HIS A 330 21.35 5.02 -8.35
N ASN A 331 22.49 5.09 -9.01
CA ASN A 331 22.61 5.01 -10.48
C ASN A 331 22.93 3.60 -10.99
N TRP A 332 23.08 2.61 -10.08
CA TRP A 332 23.41 1.25 -10.44
C TRP A 332 22.16 0.36 -10.52
N SER A 333 22.17 -0.59 -11.44
CA SER A 333 21.09 -1.55 -11.59
C SER A 333 21.61 -2.91 -12.01
N ALA A 334 20.93 -3.95 -11.55
CA ALA A 334 21.19 -5.35 -11.91
C ALA A 334 19.85 -6.10 -12.05
N GLY A 335 19.92 -7.33 -12.53
CA GLY A 335 18.74 -8.19 -12.63
C GLY A 335 19.13 -9.65 -12.75
N GLY A 336 18.19 -10.54 -12.46
CA GLY A 336 18.34 -11.98 -12.59
C GLY A 336 17.75 -12.77 -11.43
N GLN A 337 17.88 -14.11 -11.52
CA GLN A 337 17.31 -15.06 -10.55
C GLN A 337 17.84 -14.89 -9.13
N LEU A 338 19.12 -14.58 -8.98
CA LEU A 338 19.75 -14.37 -7.66
C LEU A 338 19.03 -13.25 -6.89
N TYR A 339 18.70 -12.14 -7.57
CA TYR A 339 17.97 -11.04 -6.97
C TYR A 339 16.50 -11.40 -6.69
N GLY A 340 15.91 -12.29 -7.48
CA GLY A 340 14.60 -12.87 -7.23
C GLY A 340 14.60 -13.68 -5.93
N HIS A 341 15.55 -14.60 -5.74
CA HIS A 341 15.69 -15.36 -4.50
C HIS A 341 15.89 -14.44 -3.28
N TYR A 342 16.70 -13.38 -3.44
CA TYR A 342 16.91 -12.40 -2.37
C TYR A 342 15.62 -11.63 -2.03
N LYS A 343 14.85 -11.21 -3.05
CA LYS A 343 13.54 -10.58 -2.85
C LYS A 343 12.59 -11.52 -2.13
N ASP A 344 12.45 -12.75 -2.61
CA ASP A 344 11.58 -13.77 -2.01
C ASP A 344 11.96 -14.05 -0.54
N TRP A 345 13.24 -14.11 -0.24
CA TRP A 345 13.70 -14.27 1.14
C TRP A 345 13.33 -13.07 2.02
N LEU A 346 13.48 -11.85 1.53
CA LEU A 346 13.09 -10.64 2.24
C LEU A 346 11.59 -10.63 2.52
N ASP A 347 10.78 -10.93 1.50
CA ASP A 347 9.32 -10.89 1.57
C ASP A 347 8.79 -11.99 2.52
N ARG A 348 9.24 -13.25 2.35
CA ARG A 348 8.89 -14.35 3.25
C ARG A 348 9.36 -14.08 4.68
N ARG A 349 10.54 -13.49 4.87
CA ARG A 349 11.05 -13.11 6.19
C ARG A 349 10.18 -12.04 6.84
N PHE A 350 9.65 -11.07 6.06
CA PHE A 350 8.71 -10.09 6.60
C PHE A 350 7.45 -10.78 7.12
N VAL A 351 6.77 -11.57 6.31
CA VAL A 351 5.55 -12.26 6.70
C VAL A 351 5.80 -13.19 7.89
N LYS A 352 6.84 -14.05 7.82
CA LYS A 352 7.19 -14.99 8.89
C LYS A 352 7.45 -14.30 10.24
N ARG A 353 8.09 -13.12 10.22
CA ARG A 353 8.37 -12.38 11.46
C ARG A 353 7.13 -11.81 12.16
N HIS A 354 6.05 -11.59 11.41
CA HIS A 354 4.81 -11.04 11.95
C HIS A 354 3.78 -12.14 12.26
N ARG A 355 4.03 -13.38 11.89
CA ARG A 355 3.24 -14.53 12.32
C ARG A 355 3.69 -14.94 13.72
N MET A 356 2.78 -14.87 14.67
CA MET A 356 2.97 -15.45 16.00
C MET A 356 2.35 -16.84 16.00
N VAL A 357 3.13 -17.83 16.36
CA VAL A 357 2.62 -19.17 16.63
C VAL A 357 1.93 -19.07 18.00
N GLY A 358 0.63 -19.35 18.04
CA GLY A 358 -0.16 -19.38 19.28
C GLY A 358 0.20 -20.55 20.16
#